data_0a614c412b07300b076a1e19be89796c
#
_entry.id   0a614c412b07300b076a1e19be89796c
#
_cell.length_a   1.000
_cell.length_b   1.000
_cell.length_c   1.000
_cell.angle_alpha   90.00
_cell.angle_beta   90.00
_cell.angle_gamma   90.00
#
_symmetry.space_group_name_H-M   'P 1'
#
loop_
_entity.id
_entity.type
_entity.pdbx_description
1 polymer ?
#
loop_
_entity_poly.entity_id
_entity_poly.type
_entity_poly.pdbx_seq_one_letter_code
_entity_poly.pdbx_strand_id
1 'polypeptide(L)'
;MPIKLGVLLSGSGTNLQAIIDAIDAGKLDATIELVVSSRPDAYGLKRAEAAGLQTLTLSKETYEDPFVADMVIATELKRYNVDYVVMAGYMRKVGVPILNTFLNRVLNLHPA
;
A
#
# COMPACT_ATOMS: atom_id res chain seq x y z
N MET A 1 7.12 5.95 -18.96
CA MET A 1 5.84 5.79 -18.22
C MET A 1 6.16 5.57 -16.76
N PRO A 2 5.58 6.33 -15.83
CA PRO A 2 5.83 6.10 -14.40
C PRO A 2 5.31 4.73 -13.95
N ILE A 3 6.04 4.13 -13.02
CA ILE A 3 5.61 2.90 -12.37
C ILE A 3 4.46 3.23 -11.42
N LYS A 4 3.40 2.43 -11.45
CA LYS A 4 2.23 2.62 -10.58
C LYS A 4 2.36 1.77 -9.33
N LEU A 5 2.35 2.43 -8.18
CA LEU A 5 2.57 1.77 -6.89
C LEU A 5 1.27 1.67 -6.09
N GLY A 6 1.11 0.54 -5.41
CA GLY A 6 0.19 0.41 -4.30
C GLY A 6 0.99 0.27 -3.02
N VAL A 7 0.61 0.98 -1.99
CA VAL A 7 1.35 0.99 -0.72
C VAL A 7 0.48 0.41 0.38
N LEU A 8 1.00 -0.59 1.08
CA LEU A 8 0.34 -1.19 2.24
C LEU A 8 1.00 -0.69 3.51
N LEU A 9 0.22 -0.21 4.47
CA LEU A 9 0.74 0.28 5.74
C LEU A 9 -0.19 -0.08 6.91
N SER A 10 0.32 0.05 8.11
CA SER A 10 -0.45 -0.18 9.34
C SER A 10 -0.26 0.91 10.38
N GLY A 11 0.74 1.76 10.27
CA GLY A 11 1.14 2.68 11.31
C GLY A 11 1.38 4.11 10.84
N SER A 12 2.51 4.68 11.24
CA SER A 12 2.80 6.11 11.10
C SER A 12 2.93 6.60 9.66
N GLY A 13 3.30 5.71 8.73
CA GLY A 13 3.44 6.09 7.32
C GLY A 13 4.72 6.87 7.01
N THR A 14 5.76 6.76 7.83
CA THR A 14 7.03 7.46 7.55
C THR A 14 7.66 6.97 6.27
N ASN A 15 7.58 5.67 5.97
CA ASN A 15 8.06 5.13 4.71
C ASN A 15 7.22 5.60 3.52
N LEU A 16 5.90 5.69 3.70
CA LEU A 16 5.02 6.29 2.69
C LEU A 16 5.42 7.73 2.42
N GLN A 17 5.67 8.52 3.47
CA GLN A 17 6.08 9.91 3.31
C GLN A 17 7.39 10.00 2.54
N ALA A 18 8.34 9.11 2.81
CA ALA A 18 9.61 9.09 2.08
C ALA A 18 9.41 8.83 0.58
N ILE A 19 8.48 7.94 0.23
CA ILE A 19 8.14 7.68 -1.17
C ILE A 19 7.50 8.91 -1.81
N ILE A 20 6.54 9.54 -1.13
CA ILE A 20 5.88 10.76 -1.59
C ILE A 20 6.94 11.84 -1.87
N ASP A 21 7.83 12.05 -0.91
CA ASP A 21 8.86 13.08 -1.03
C ASP A 21 9.83 12.80 -2.19
N ALA A 22 10.19 11.53 -2.40
CA ALA A 22 11.08 11.14 -3.50
C ALA A 22 10.41 11.39 -4.87
N ILE A 23 9.12 11.11 -4.97
CA ILE A 23 8.35 11.38 -6.19
C ILE A 23 8.28 12.89 -6.44
N ASP A 24 7.94 13.66 -5.42
CA ASP A 24 7.81 15.11 -5.54
C ASP A 24 9.14 15.79 -5.90
N ALA A 25 10.25 15.23 -5.42
CA ALA A 25 11.58 15.74 -5.71
C ALA A 25 12.12 15.30 -7.08
N GLY A 26 11.35 14.49 -7.81
CA GLY A 26 11.79 13.98 -9.12
C GLY A 26 12.85 12.89 -9.04
N LYS A 27 13.06 12.30 -7.87
CA LYS A 27 14.05 11.24 -7.65
C LYS A 27 13.51 9.86 -7.96
N LEU A 28 12.19 9.71 -8.00
CA LEU A 28 11.52 8.44 -8.26
C LEU A 28 10.43 8.68 -9.30
N ASP A 29 10.56 8.01 -10.44
CA ASP A 29 9.56 8.10 -11.52
C ASP A 29 8.45 7.07 -11.28
N ALA A 30 7.55 7.43 -10.38
CA ALA A 30 6.44 6.58 -9.99
C ALA A 30 5.25 7.41 -9.57
N THR A 31 4.08 6.77 -9.55
CA THR A 31 2.86 7.35 -8.97
C THR A 31 2.33 6.38 -7.92
N ILE A 32 1.69 6.90 -6.89
CA ILE A 32 1.00 6.06 -5.89
C ILE A 32 -0.49 6.07 -6.24
N GLU A 33 -0.99 4.92 -6.67
CA GLU A 33 -2.37 4.79 -7.13
C GLU A 33 -3.34 4.46 -6.00
N LEU A 34 -2.88 3.72 -4.98
CA LEU A 34 -3.70 3.32 -3.85
C LEU A 34 -2.84 3.11 -2.61
N VAL A 35 -3.32 3.61 -1.50
CA VAL A 35 -2.73 3.35 -0.17
C VAL A 35 -3.74 2.50 0.61
N VAL A 36 -3.31 1.34 1.06
CA VAL A 36 -4.15 0.42 1.84
C VAL A 36 -3.65 0.41 3.28
N SER A 37 -4.54 0.67 4.23
CA SER A 37 -4.23 0.54 5.65
C SER A 37 -4.97 -0.63 6.26
N SER A 38 -4.26 -1.40 7.09
CA SER A 38 -4.88 -2.45 7.88
C SER A 38 -5.66 -1.90 9.08
N ARG A 39 -5.49 -0.61 9.41
CA ARG A 39 -6.07 -0.01 10.60
C ARG A 39 -6.67 1.37 10.27
N PRO A 40 -7.87 1.68 10.81
CA PRO A 40 -8.50 2.98 10.55
C PRO A 40 -7.80 4.16 11.25
N ASP A 41 -7.02 3.88 12.31
CA ASP A 41 -6.33 4.90 13.09
C ASP A 41 -4.87 5.12 12.64
N ALA A 42 -4.44 4.50 11.56
CA ALA A 42 -3.07 4.66 11.07
C ALA A 42 -2.82 6.10 10.61
N TYR A 43 -1.77 6.73 11.14
CA TYR A 43 -1.41 8.10 10.75
C TYR A 43 -1.02 8.20 9.27
N GLY A 44 -0.52 7.10 8.71
CA GLY A 44 -0.21 7.03 7.27
C GLY A 44 -1.39 7.39 6.37
N LEU A 45 -2.63 7.12 6.82
CA LEU A 45 -3.83 7.53 6.08
C LEU A 45 -3.94 9.05 5.98
N LYS A 46 -3.58 9.77 7.05
CA LYS A 46 -3.58 11.24 7.02
C LYS A 46 -2.54 11.78 6.05
N ARG A 47 -1.38 11.14 5.99
CA ARG A 47 -0.33 11.50 5.03
C ARG A 47 -0.80 11.28 3.59
N ALA A 48 -1.47 10.17 3.33
CA ALA A 48 -2.02 9.86 2.01
C ALA A 48 -3.09 10.88 1.61
N GLU A 49 -4.01 11.20 2.52
CA GLU A 49 -5.06 12.17 2.27
C GLU A 49 -4.48 13.56 2.00
N ALA A 50 -3.48 13.98 2.77
CA ALA A 50 -2.81 15.26 2.56
C ALA A 50 -2.11 15.34 1.19
N ALA A 51 -1.67 14.21 0.67
CA ALA A 51 -1.04 14.13 -0.66
C ALA A 51 -2.05 13.91 -1.78
N GLY A 52 -3.34 13.87 -1.49
CA GLY A 52 -4.38 13.66 -2.49
C GLY A 52 -4.47 12.24 -3.04
N LEU A 53 -3.98 11.26 -2.28
CA LEU A 53 -3.95 9.87 -2.72
C LEU A 53 -5.24 9.13 -2.37
N GLN A 54 -5.59 8.13 -3.18
CA GLN A 54 -6.71 7.25 -2.89
C GLN A 54 -6.34 6.32 -1.75
N THR A 55 -7.26 6.07 -0.84
CA THR A 55 -7.04 5.22 0.33
C THR A 55 -8.09 4.13 0.43
N LEU A 56 -7.69 3.00 0.99
CA LEU A 56 -8.58 1.90 1.36
C LEU A 56 -8.22 1.45 2.76
N THR A 57 -9.20 1.42 3.65
CA THR A 57 -9.01 0.90 5.01
C THR A 57 -9.78 -0.40 5.13
N LEU A 58 -9.13 -1.45 5.66
CA LEU A 58 -9.78 -2.73 5.86
C LEU A 58 -10.83 -2.61 6.97
N SER A 59 -12.02 -3.16 6.72
CA SER A 59 -13.05 -3.25 7.75
C SER A 59 -12.64 -4.29 8.80
N LYS A 60 -13.25 -4.23 9.98
CA LYS A 60 -12.96 -5.18 11.04
C LYS A 60 -13.23 -6.61 10.60
N GLU A 61 -14.34 -6.86 9.92
CA GLU A 61 -14.69 -8.19 9.43
C GLU A 61 -13.67 -8.70 8.41
N THR A 62 -13.26 -7.85 7.49
CA THR A 62 -12.25 -8.19 6.50
C THR A 62 -10.89 -8.40 7.17
N TYR A 63 -10.56 -7.55 8.13
CA TYR A 63 -9.31 -7.60 8.85
C TYR A 63 -9.15 -8.92 9.62
N GLU A 64 -10.23 -9.47 10.19
CA GLU A 64 -10.19 -10.68 11.00
C GLU A 64 -9.89 -11.95 10.19
N ASP A 65 -10.21 -11.96 8.90
CA ASP A 65 -9.90 -13.09 8.03
C ASP A 65 -8.76 -12.71 7.07
N PRO A 66 -7.53 -13.21 7.31
CA PRO A 66 -6.37 -12.82 6.49
C PRO A 66 -6.53 -13.15 5.01
N PHE A 67 -7.19 -14.27 4.68
CA PHE A 67 -7.38 -14.63 3.27
C PHE A 67 -8.33 -13.67 2.58
N VAL A 68 -9.45 -13.34 3.22
CA VAL A 68 -10.42 -12.38 2.69
C VAL A 68 -9.76 -11.00 2.56
N ALA A 69 -8.99 -10.58 3.57
CA ALA A 69 -8.27 -9.31 3.52
C ALA A 69 -7.34 -9.25 2.31
N ASP A 70 -6.57 -10.30 2.07
CA ASP A 70 -5.66 -10.36 0.93
C ASP A 70 -6.41 -10.35 -0.41
N MET A 71 -7.55 -11.01 -0.49
CA MET A 71 -8.36 -10.99 -1.71
C MET A 71 -8.91 -9.61 -2.01
N VAL A 72 -9.41 -8.92 -0.99
CA VAL A 72 -9.92 -7.55 -1.14
C VAL A 72 -8.79 -6.62 -1.60
N ILE A 73 -7.63 -6.71 -0.96
CA ILE A 73 -6.48 -5.88 -1.31
C ILE A 73 -6.04 -6.16 -2.75
N ALA A 74 -5.86 -7.42 -3.11
CA ALA A 74 -5.41 -7.79 -4.46
C ALA A 74 -6.40 -7.30 -5.53
N THR A 75 -7.69 -7.45 -5.29
CA THR A 75 -8.74 -7.00 -6.20
C THR A 75 -8.68 -5.48 -6.40
N GLU A 76 -8.56 -4.72 -5.31
CA GLU A 76 -8.52 -3.26 -5.41
C GLU A 76 -7.22 -2.76 -6.02
N LEU A 77 -6.09 -3.37 -5.72
CA LEU A 77 -4.83 -3.01 -6.36
C LEU A 77 -4.88 -3.22 -7.87
N LYS A 78 -5.49 -4.30 -8.32
CA LYS A 78 -5.69 -4.55 -9.75
C LYS A 78 -6.62 -3.54 -10.38
N ARG A 79 -7.69 -3.19 -9.68
CA ARG A 79 -8.65 -2.19 -10.15
C ARG A 79 -7.98 -0.84 -10.40
N TYR A 80 -7.00 -0.48 -9.60
CA TYR A 80 -6.25 0.76 -9.76
C TYR A 80 -5.03 0.62 -10.67
N ASN A 81 -4.87 -0.52 -11.34
CA ASN A 81 -3.79 -0.79 -12.30
C ASN A 81 -2.39 -0.66 -11.69
N VAL A 82 -2.25 -1.10 -10.45
CA VAL A 82 -0.97 -1.07 -9.74
C VAL A 82 0.01 -2.04 -10.39
N ASP A 83 1.26 -1.60 -10.59
CA ASP A 83 2.33 -2.42 -11.13
C ASP A 83 3.11 -3.14 -10.03
N TYR A 84 3.44 -2.43 -8.95
CA TYR A 84 4.21 -2.97 -7.81
C TYR A 84 3.53 -2.63 -6.51
N VAL A 85 3.60 -3.57 -5.57
CA VAL A 85 3.09 -3.41 -4.21
C VAL A 85 4.27 -3.15 -3.28
N VAL A 86 4.20 -2.08 -2.51
CA VAL A 86 5.22 -1.72 -1.52
C VAL A 86 4.63 -1.89 -0.13
N MET A 87 5.24 -2.74 0.69
CA MET A 87 4.87 -2.90 2.09
C MET A 87 5.68 -1.88 2.90
N ALA A 88 5.03 -0.83 3.34
CA ALA A 88 5.66 0.29 4.04
C ALA A 88 5.21 0.29 5.50
N GLY A 89 5.76 -0.59 6.29
CA GLY A 89 5.36 -0.76 7.68
C GLY A 89 4.02 -1.49 7.83
N TYR A 90 3.75 -2.43 6.93
CA TYR A 90 2.53 -3.25 6.98
C TYR A 90 2.74 -4.38 7.99
N MET A 91 1.92 -4.42 9.04
CA MET A 91 2.10 -5.33 10.17
C MET A 91 1.45 -6.70 9.99
N ARG A 92 0.79 -6.93 8.86
CA ARG A 92 0.16 -8.21 8.55
C ARG A 92 1.00 -8.97 7.54
N LYS A 93 0.83 -10.29 7.52
CA LYS A 93 1.47 -11.11 6.48
C LYS A 93 0.73 -10.94 5.16
N VAL A 94 1.48 -10.85 4.08
CA VAL A 94 0.94 -10.88 2.73
C VAL A 94 0.86 -12.33 2.29
N GLY A 95 -0.33 -12.77 1.93
CA GLY A 95 -0.57 -14.16 1.56
C GLY A 95 -0.71 -14.39 0.07
N VAL A 96 -1.17 -15.60 -0.27
CA VAL A 96 -1.23 -16.09 -1.64
C VAL A 96 -2.00 -15.19 -2.60
N PRO A 97 -3.17 -14.62 -2.26
CA PRO A 97 -3.89 -13.78 -3.22
C PRO A 97 -3.08 -12.59 -3.72
N ILE A 98 -2.35 -11.91 -2.81
CA ILE A 98 -1.53 -10.77 -3.21
C ILE A 98 -0.27 -11.25 -3.93
N LEU A 99 0.41 -12.26 -3.38
CA LEU A 99 1.67 -12.76 -3.95
C LEU A 99 1.48 -13.33 -5.36
N ASN A 100 0.39 -14.04 -5.62
CA ASN A 100 0.11 -14.58 -6.94
C ASN A 100 -0.30 -13.51 -7.95
N THR A 101 -1.07 -12.51 -7.50
CA THR A 101 -1.51 -11.42 -8.36
C THR A 101 -0.35 -10.53 -8.78
N PHE A 102 0.60 -10.31 -7.86
CA PHE A 102 1.75 -9.44 -8.09
C PHE A 102 3.06 -10.24 -7.98
N LEU A 103 3.14 -11.35 -8.71
CA LEU A 103 4.28 -12.24 -8.66
C LEU A 103 5.58 -11.49 -8.96
N ASN A 104 6.54 -11.57 -8.05
CA ASN A 104 7.83 -10.88 -8.12
C ASN A 104 7.72 -9.35 -8.12
N ARG A 105 6.57 -8.81 -7.69
CA ARG A 105 6.32 -7.36 -7.69
C ARG A 105 5.89 -6.84 -6.32
N VAL A 106 6.22 -7.56 -5.26
CA VAL A 106 5.96 -7.12 -3.89
C VAL A 106 7.28 -6.79 -3.24
N LEU A 107 7.43 -5.56 -2.78
CA LEU A 107 8.63 -5.05 -2.13
C LEU A 107 8.31 -4.75 -0.67
N ASN A 108 9.22 -5.12 0.22
CA ASN A 108 9.06 -4.84 1.64
C ASN A 108 10.13 -3.85 2.08
N LEU A 109 9.71 -2.69 2.56
CA LEU A 109 10.60 -1.69 3.10
C LEU A 109 10.78 -1.93 4.59
N HIS A 110 12.01 -2.20 4.99
CA HIS A 110 12.37 -2.34 6.40
C HIS A 110 12.88 -1.01 6.92
N PRO A 111 12.42 -0.57 8.09
CA PRO A 111 12.99 0.62 8.71
C PRO A 111 14.46 0.36 9.05
N ALA A 112 15.27 1.37 8.80
CA ALA A 112 16.68 1.31 9.11
C ALA A 112 16.94 1.27 10.62
#